data_e6de5670823d3b75e1dd2e712e4cab6e
#
_entry.id   e6de5670823d3b75e1dd2e712e4cab6e
#
_cell.length_a   1.000
_cell.length_b   1.000
_cell.length_c   1.000
_cell.angle_alpha   90.00
_cell.angle_beta   90.00
_cell.angle_gamma   90.00
#
_symmetry.space_group_name_H-M   'P 1'
#
loop_
_entity.id
_entity.type
_entity.pdbx_description
1 polymer ?
#
loop_
_entity_poly.entity_id
_entity_poly.type
_entity_poly.pdbx_seq_one_letter_code
_entity_poly.pdbx_strand_id
1 'polypeptide(L)'
;MNYYDKIKNILISNEAYKKVKDYYKNRNDLMSYYNVGKLLYEAGNTYGESIIKSYSIKLVNELGRKYNERTLRKMRQLYILFKKQKWSTASAKLTTWSNYCEILPIKDTSKINYYLNLAYKNNLSARELRKRIKSKEYERLSDETKNKLISNKEVNIKDNILNPIIINTFNKDITKFNEKMLKEFILNDISSFMEQIGNGYSFIKDEYPILLGDRYNYIDLLLYNIKFKCYVVIELKVTELKSEYIGQIKKYMNYIDKNIKSFDEDDTIGIIICKKDNKFVMEYCSDDRVFRTTYILN
;
A
#
# COMPACT_ATOMS: atom_id res chain seq x y z
N MET A 1 -21.92 -30.05 23.44
CA MET A 1 -21.37 -30.10 22.06
C MET A 1 -19.86 -30.06 22.14
N ASN A 2 -19.12 -31.02 21.56
CA ASN A 2 -17.67 -31.09 21.70
C ASN A 2 -16.98 -30.17 20.66
N TYR A 3 -16.81 -28.89 21.00
CA TYR A 3 -16.13 -27.92 20.14
C TYR A 3 -14.63 -28.26 19.92
N TYR A 4 -13.96 -28.82 20.93
CA TYR A 4 -12.56 -29.17 20.84
C TYR A 4 -12.27 -30.16 19.73
N ASP A 5 -12.96 -31.27 19.68
CA ASP A 5 -12.75 -32.32 18.67
C ASP A 5 -13.05 -31.81 17.25
N LYS A 6 -14.09 -30.97 17.10
CA LYS A 6 -14.40 -30.33 15.82
C LYS A 6 -13.27 -29.43 15.36
N ILE A 7 -12.74 -28.59 16.25
CA ILE A 7 -11.58 -27.71 15.96
C ILE A 7 -10.37 -28.53 15.56
N LYS A 8 -10.03 -29.55 16.37
CA LYS A 8 -8.90 -30.45 16.13
C LYS A 8 -9.00 -31.13 14.76
N ASN A 9 -10.14 -31.67 14.41
CA ASN A 9 -10.36 -32.35 13.12
C ASN A 9 -10.20 -31.39 11.93
N ILE A 10 -10.69 -30.16 12.00
CA ILE A 10 -10.49 -29.14 10.95
C ILE A 10 -9.01 -28.85 10.79
N LEU A 11 -8.26 -28.70 11.88
CA LEU A 11 -6.83 -28.39 11.83
C LEU A 11 -6.03 -29.55 11.27
N ILE A 12 -6.34 -30.81 11.63
CA ILE A 12 -5.68 -32.01 11.09
C ILE A 12 -5.95 -32.10 9.57
N SER A 13 -7.20 -31.94 9.15
CA SER A 13 -7.53 -31.96 7.72
C SER A 13 -6.79 -30.87 6.95
N ASN A 14 -6.68 -29.66 7.50
CA ASN A 14 -5.95 -28.57 6.87
C ASN A 14 -4.44 -28.88 6.73
N GLU A 15 -3.83 -29.54 7.72
CA GLU A 15 -2.42 -29.96 7.61
C GLU A 15 -2.22 -31.06 6.57
N ALA A 16 -3.17 -31.95 6.37
CA ALA A 16 -3.14 -32.93 5.30
C ALA A 16 -3.18 -32.26 3.92
N TYR A 17 -4.05 -31.27 3.73
CA TYR A 17 -4.10 -30.47 2.48
C TYR A 17 -2.80 -29.68 2.22
N LYS A 18 -2.14 -29.18 3.27
CA LYS A 18 -0.84 -28.47 3.08
C LYS A 18 0.28 -29.32 2.53
N LYS A 19 0.23 -30.62 2.76
CA LYS A 19 1.24 -31.58 2.24
C LYS A 19 1.04 -31.85 0.74
N VAL A 20 -0.16 -31.69 0.23
CA VAL A 20 -0.46 -31.76 -1.20
C VAL A 20 -0.17 -30.40 -1.78
N LYS A 21 0.80 -30.30 -2.72
CA LYS A 21 1.13 -29.05 -3.45
C LYS A 21 -0.05 -28.70 -4.37
N ASP A 22 -1.05 -28.00 -3.82
CA ASP A 22 -2.20 -27.56 -4.59
C ASP A 22 -2.24 -26.04 -4.72
N TYR A 23 -2.66 -25.56 -5.89
CA TYR A 23 -2.89 -24.14 -6.21
C TYR A 23 -3.87 -23.45 -5.24
N TYR A 24 -4.82 -24.21 -4.66
CA TYR A 24 -5.84 -23.71 -3.73
C TYR A 24 -5.41 -23.65 -2.25
N LYS A 25 -4.15 -23.89 -1.94
CA LYS A 25 -3.64 -23.98 -0.55
C LYS A 25 -4.03 -22.79 0.33
N ASN A 26 -3.82 -21.57 -0.17
CA ASN A 26 -4.08 -20.34 0.61
C ASN A 26 -5.57 -20.15 0.91
N ARG A 27 -6.45 -20.56 -0.01
CA ARG A 27 -7.91 -20.50 0.18
C ARG A 27 -8.38 -21.50 1.22
N ASN A 28 -7.87 -22.71 1.16
CA ASN A 28 -8.22 -23.77 2.13
C ASN A 28 -7.74 -23.40 3.54
N ASP A 29 -6.54 -22.85 3.68
CA ASP A 29 -6.03 -22.38 4.96
C ASP A 29 -6.94 -21.30 5.57
N LEU A 30 -7.31 -20.29 4.80
CA LEU A 30 -8.14 -19.20 5.27
C LEU A 30 -9.54 -19.71 5.69
N MET A 31 -10.14 -20.61 4.90
CA MET A 31 -11.43 -21.22 5.20
C MET A 31 -11.39 -22.08 6.47
N SER A 32 -10.35 -22.89 6.62
CA SER A 32 -10.14 -23.71 7.81
C SER A 32 -10.00 -22.83 9.06
N TYR A 33 -9.22 -21.75 8.99
CA TYR A 33 -9.04 -20.83 10.11
C TYR A 33 -10.27 -20.00 10.41
N TYR A 34 -11.07 -19.65 9.41
CA TYR A 34 -12.39 -19.04 9.60
C TYR A 34 -13.36 -19.99 10.33
N ASN A 35 -13.43 -21.26 9.92
CA ASN A 35 -14.30 -22.25 10.54
C ASN A 35 -13.87 -22.56 11.99
N VAL A 36 -12.56 -22.69 12.24
CA VAL A 36 -12.02 -22.78 13.60
C VAL A 36 -12.38 -21.54 14.41
N GLY A 37 -12.24 -20.36 13.83
CA GLY A 37 -12.60 -19.07 14.45
C GLY A 37 -14.08 -19.02 14.85
N LYS A 38 -14.98 -19.54 14.01
CA LYS A 38 -16.42 -19.68 14.32
C LYS A 38 -16.65 -20.56 15.54
N LEU A 39 -16.06 -21.75 15.57
CA LEU A 39 -16.20 -22.68 16.69
C LEU A 39 -15.59 -22.11 17.98
N LEU A 40 -14.47 -21.38 17.90
CA LEU A 40 -13.88 -20.69 19.05
C LEU A 40 -14.76 -19.54 19.57
N TYR A 41 -15.45 -18.83 18.69
CA TYR A 41 -16.42 -17.81 19.07
C TYR A 41 -17.63 -18.42 19.79
N GLU A 42 -18.19 -19.51 19.26
CA GLU A 42 -19.31 -20.24 19.87
C GLU A 42 -18.92 -20.85 21.22
N ALA A 43 -17.74 -21.51 21.30
CA ALA A 43 -17.22 -22.06 22.54
C ALA A 43 -16.99 -20.98 23.62
N GLY A 44 -16.45 -19.81 23.23
CA GLY A 44 -16.25 -18.70 24.15
C GLY A 44 -17.56 -18.15 24.72
N ASN A 45 -18.61 -18.09 23.90
CA ASN A 45 -19.95 -17.67 24.37
C ASN A 45 -20.57 -18.70 25.32
N THR A 46 -20.27 -19.98 25.15
CA THR A 46 -20.85 -21.07 25.94
C THR A 46 -20.10 -21.31 27.26
N TYR A 47 -18.76 -21.26 27.20
CA TYR A 47 -17.89 -21.68 28.34
C TYR A 47 -16.98 -20.55 28.85
N GLY A 48 -17.12 -19.35 28.35
CA GLY A 48 -16.29 -18.19 28.67
C GLY A 48 -14.96 -18.13 27.90
N GLU A 49 -14.32 -16.98 27.94
CA GLU A 49 -13.11 -16.65 27.15
C GLU A 49 -11.89 -17.51 27.50
N SER A 50 -11.82 -18.03 28.75
CA SER A 50 -10.72 -18.89 29.22
C SER A 50 -10.61 -20.21 28.48
N ILE A 51 -11.68 -20.65 27.81
CA ILE A 51 -11.71 -21.91 27.07
C ILE A 51 -10.69 -21.93 25.93
N ILE A 52 -10.41 -20.77 25.31
CA ILE A 52 -9.43 -20.67 24.23
C ILE A 52 -8.03 -21.03 24.75
N LYS A 53 -7.66 -20.59 25.95
CA LYS A 53 -6.38 -20.94 26.59
C LYS A 53 -6.31 -22.44 26.86
N SER A 54 -7.38 -23.03 27.38
CA SER A 54 -7.45 -24.46 27.61
C SER A 54 -7.31 -25.29 26.33
N TYR A 55 -8.00 -24.90 25.26
CA TYR A 55 -7.87 -25.53 23.94
C TYR A 55 -6.48 -25.36 23.34
N SER A 56 -5.87 -24.19 23.52
CA SER A 56 -4.51 -23.94 23.06
C SER A 56 -3.50 -24.91 23.67
N ILE A 57 -3.55 -25.12 25.00
CA ILE A 57 -2.64 -26.05 25.69
C ILE A 57 -2.74 -27.46 25.09
N LYS A 58 -3.95 -27.97 24.90
CA LYS A 58 -4.17 -29.29 24.31
C LYS A 58 -3.69 -29.36 22.86
N LEU A 59 -4.08 -28.38 22.02
CA LEU A 59 -3.71 -28.35 20.60
C LEU A 59 -2.21 -28.17 20.38
N VAL A 60 -1.51 -27.42 21.25
CA VAL A 60 -0.04 -27.31 21.19
C VAL A 60 0.62 -28.66 21.45
N ASN A 61 0.15 -29.40 22.44
CA ASN A 61 0.68 -30.72 22.77
C ASN A 61 0.40 -31.77 21.66
N GLU A 62 -0.77 -31.70 21.04
CA GLU A 62 -1.21 -32.71 20.06
C GLU A 62 -0.80 -32.36 18.60
N LEU A 63 -0.82 -31.08 18.22
CA LEU A 63 -0.64 -30.63 16.84
C LEU A 63 0.53 -29.64 16.64
N GLY A 64 1.17 -29.21 17.73
CA GLY A 64 2.37 -28.41 17.73
C GLY A 64 2.17 -26.90 18.00
N ARG A 65 3.28 -26.21 18.28
CA ARG A 65 3.36 -24.83 18.80
C ARG A 65 2.65 -23.76 17.97
N LYS A 66 2.38 -24.01 16.69
CA LYS A 66 1.68 -23.07 15.81
C LYS A 66 0.22 -22.79 16.24
N TYR A 67 -0.39 -23.67 17.04
CA TYR A 67 -1.76 -23.51 17.54
C TYR A 67 -1.83 -22.94 18.96
N ASN A 68 -0.86 -22.06 19.29
CA ASN A 68 -0.84 -21.33 20.55
C ASN A 68 -2.05 -20.38 20.70
N GLU A 69 -2.28 -19.90 21.90
CA GLU A 69 -3.42 -19.06 22.27
C GLU A 69 -3.52 -17.81 21.36
N ARG A 70 -2.38 -17.17 21.04
CA ARG A 70 -2.35 -15.99 20.16
C ARG A 70 -2.89 -16.31 18.77
N THR A 71 -2.51 -17.45 18.21
CA THR A 71 -2.98 -17.89 16.88
C THR A 71 -4.48 -18.22 16.91
N LEU A 72 -4.97 -18.92 17.93
CA LEU A 72 -6.40 -19.23 18.08
C LEU A 72 -7.23 -17.94 18.25
N ARG A 73 -6.76 -16.97 19.03
CA ARG A 73 -7.41 -15.66 19.16
C ARG A 73 -7.47 -14.91 17.82
N LYS A 74 -6.43 -14.97 16.99
CA LYS A 74 -6.46 -14.41 15.64
C LYS A 74 -7.47 -15.10 14.73
N MET A 75 -7.59 -16.42 14.79
CA MET A 75 -8.62 -17.16 14.03
C MET A 75 -10.03 -16.71 14.45
N ARG A 76 -10.27 -16.57 15.75
CA ARG A 76 -11.53 -16.01 16.26
C ARG A 76 -11.78 -14.58 15.79
N GLN A 77 -10.76 -13.72 15.82
CA GLN A 77 -10.86 -12.35 15.31
C GLN A 77 -11.17 -12.32 13.81
N LEU A 78 -10.62 -13.24 13.01
CA LEU A 78 -10.96 -13.39 11.61
C LEU A 78 -12.46 -13.65 11.42
N TYR A 79 -13.04 -14.60 12.15
CA TYR A 79 -14.47 -14.86 12.10
C TYR A 79 -15.31 -13.63 12.49
N ILE A 80 -14.93 -12.93 13.57
CA ILE A 80 -15.63 -11.72 14.03
C ILE A 80 -15.56 -10.62 12.96
N LEU A 81 -14.40 -10.44 12.30
CA LEU A 81 -14.22 -9.48 11.21
C LEU A 81 -15.18 -9.77 10.06
N PHE A 82 -15.24 -11.01 9.59
CA PHE A 82 -16.14 -11.44 8.50
C PHE A 82 -17.60 -11.25 8.88
N LYS A 83 -18.00 -11.65 10.10
CA LYS A 83 -19.35 -11.46 10.62
C LYS A 83 -19.75 -9.99 10.65
N LYS A 84 -18.87 -9.12 11.16
CA LYS A 84 -19.10 -7.66 11.25
C LYS A 84 -19.23 -7.01 9.87
N GLN A 85 -18.42 -7.42 8.90
CA GLN A 85 -18.43 -6.89 7.54
C GLN A 85 -19.50 -7.52 6.65
N LYS A 86 -20.27 -8.50 7.16
CA LYS A 86 -21.21 -9.31 6.38
C LYS A 86 -20.56 -9.96 5.14
N TRP A 87 -19.27 -10.25 5.21
CA TRP A 87 -18.57 -10.91 4.13
C TRP A 87 -18.95 -12.38 4.07
N SER A 88 -19.29 -12.85 2.87
CA SER A 88 -19.31 -14.29 2.61
C SER A 88 -17.88 -14.80 2.42
N THR A 89 -17.66 -16.09 2.68
CA THR A 89 -16.36 -16.72 2.40
C THR A 89 -16.02 -16.75 0.90
N ALA A 90 -17.02 -16.62 0.03
CA ALA A 90 -16.85 -16.45 -1.42
C ALA A 90 -16.43 -15.02 -1.78
N SER A 91 -16.82 -14.02 -0.98
CA SER A 91 -16.45 -12.60 -1.16
C SER A 91 -15.12 -12.26 -0.49
N ALA A 92 -14.51 -13.19 0.24
CA ALA A 92 -13.19 -12.98 0.85
C ALA A 92 -12.19 -12.75 -0.26
N LYS A 93 -11.56 -11.56 -0.26
CA LYS A 93 -10.44 -11.30 -1.17
C LYS A 93 -9.34 -12.31 -0.88
N LEU A 94 -8.97 -13.05 -1.93
CA LEU A 94 -8.04 -14.17 -1.86
C LEU A 94 -6.62 -13.68 -1.57
N THR A 95 -6.39 -13.28 -0.32
CA THR A 95 -5.05 -13.02 0.19
C THR A 95 -4.67 -14.06 1.25
N THR A 96 -3.41 -14.07 1.67
CA THR A 96 -2.90 -15.10 2.58
C THR A 96 -3.39 -14.90 4.01
N TRP A 97 -3.42 -15.98 4.81
CA TRP A 97 -3.64 -15.89 6.26
C TRP A 97 -2.66 -14.92 6.93
N SER A 98 -1.40 -14.89 6.48
CA SER A 98 -0.38 -13.99 7.02
C SER A 98 -0.74 -12.51 6.79
N ASN A 99 -1.31 -12.17 5.63
CA ASN A 99 -1.81 -10.83 5.35
C ASN A 99 -2.99 -10.46 6.24
N TYR A 100 -3.95 -11.39 6.44
CA TYR A 100 -5.03 -11.16 7.39
C TYR A 100 -4.51 -10.91 8.81
N CYS A 101 -3.47 -11.63 9.25
CA CYS A 101 -2.85 -11.39 10.57
C CYS A 101 -2.29 -9.98 10.76
N GLU A 102 -1.86 -9.30 9.69
CA GLU A 102 -1.41 -7.90 9.74
C GLU A 102 -2.59 -6.91 9.80
N ILE A 103 -3.73 -7.28 9.24
CA ILE A 103 -4.92 -6.43 9.12
C ILE A 103 -5.82 -6.52 10.36
N LEU A 104 -5.90 -7.69 11.02
CA LEU A 104 -6.77 -7.93 12.17
C LEU A 104 -6.71 -6.88 13.29
N PRO A 105 -5.55 -6.24 13.60
CA PRO A 105 -5.50 -5.17 14.61
C PRO A 105 -6.18 -3.87 14.19
N ILE A 106 -6.50 -3.68 12.92
CA ILE A 106 -7.11 -2.46 12.38
C ILE A 106 -8.60 -2.47 12.70
N LYS A 107 -9.13 -1.36 13.22
CA LYS A 107 -10.54 -1.22 13.60
C LYS A 107 -11.40 -0.56 12.52
N ASP A 108 -10.79 0.32 11.72
CA ASP A 108 -11.46 1.07 10.66
C ASP A 108 -11.72 0.18 9.44
N THR A 109 -13.00 0.07 9.08
CA THR A 109 -13.47 -0.76 7.96
C THR A 109 -12.93 -0.33 6.61
N SER A 110 -12.86 0.98 6.37
CA SER A 110 -12.36 1.53 5.10
C SER A 110 -10.87 1.26 4.93
N LYS A 111 -10.12 1.41 6.01
CA LYS A 111 -8.70 1.09 6.09
C LYS A 111 -8.44 -0.41 5.90
N ILE A 112 -9.25 -1.28 6.52
CA ILE A 112 -9.19 -2.73 6.31
C ILE A 112 -9.39 -3.06 4.82
N ASN A 113 -10.44 -2.51 4.21
CA ASN A 113 -10.76 -2.74 2.79
C ASN A 113 -9.65 -2.23 1.87
N TYR A 114 -9.05 -1.09 2.17
CA TYR A 114 -7.92 -0.56 1.43
C TYR A 114 -6.74 -1.52 1.42
N TYR A 115 -6.26 -1.95 2.60
CA TYR A 115 -5.10 -2.84 2.71
C TYR A 115 -5.36 -4.24 2.17
N LEU A 116 -6.58 -4.77 2.28
CA LEU A 116 -6.96 -6.03 1.65
C LEU A 116 -6.92 -5.92 0.12
N ASN A 117 -7.45 -4.83 -0.45
CA ASN A 117 -7.39 -4.57 -1.88
C ASN A 117 -5.96 -4.41 -2.37
N LEU A 118 -5.15 -3.66 -1.63
CA LEU A 118 -3.74 -3.44 -1.94
C LEU A 118 -2.96 -4.77 -1.96
N ALA A 119 -3.13 -5.59 -0.92
CA ALA A 119 -2.49 -6.89 -0.81
C ALA A 119 -2.92 -7.86 -1.93
N TYR A 120 -4.19 -7.87 -2.28
CA TYR A 120 -4.73 -8.72 -3.34
C TYR A 120 -4.25 -8.29 -4.73
N LYS A 121 -4.40 -7.00 -5.07
CA LYS A 121 -4.06 -6.49 -6.42
C LYS A 121 -2.58 -6.55 -6.74
N ASN A 122 -1.72 -6.34 -5.74
CA ASN A 122 -0.28 -6.29 -5.92
C ASN A 122 0.44 -7.55 -5.42
N ASN A 123 -0.29 -8.61 -5.05
CA ASN A 123 0.25 -9.86 -4.51
C ASN A 123 1.27 -9.64 -3.38
N LEU A 124 0.98 -8.69 -2.48
CA LEU A 124 1.92 -8.33 -1.41
C LEU A 124 2.15 -9.48 -0.43
N SER A 125 3.40 -9.68 -0.06
CA SER A 125 3.75 -10.51 1.10
C SER A 125 3.31 -9.82 2.41
N ALA A 126 3.20 -10.59 3.49
CA ALA A 126 2.86 -10.03 4.80
C ALA A 126 3.91 -9.00 5.30
N ARG A 127 5.18 -9.14 4.91
CA ARG A 127 6.24 -8.19 5.25
C ARG A 127 6.05 -6.85 4.55
N GLU A 128 5.75 -6.87 3.26
CA GLU A 128 5.46 -5.67 2.47
C GLU A 128 4.20 -4.99 2.96
N LEU A 129 3.11 -5.75 3.18
CA LEU A 129 1.87 -5.21 3.73
C LEU A 129 2.08 -4.54 5.09
N ARG A 130 2.87 -5.16 5.98
CA ARG A 130 3.24 -4.58 7.28
C ARG A 130 4.01 -3.26 7.11
N LYS A 131 4.94 -3.17 6.13
CA LYS A 131 5.67 -1.94 5.81
C LYS A 131 4.69 -0.82 5.43
N ARG A 132 3.73 -1.13 4.54
CA ARG A 132 2.68 -0.19 4.10
C ARG A 132 1.77 0.27 5.24
N ILE A 133 1.35 -0.65 6.12
CA ILE A 133 0.53 -0.32 7.30
C ILE A 133 1.32 0.58 8.27
N LYS A 134 2.59 0.24 8.54
CA LYS A 134 3.46 1.02 9.44
C LYS A 134 3.76 2.42 8.92
N SER A 135 3.93 2.58 7.61
CA SER A 135 4.12 3.89 6.96
C SER A 135 2.85 4.73 6.90
N LYS A 136 1.74 4.22 7.44
CA LYS A 136 0.42 4.91 7.46
C LYS A 136 -0.02 5.34 6.05
N GLU A 137 0.14 4.45 5.07
CA GLU A 137 -0.16 4.77 3.67
C GLU A 137 -1.60 5.25 3.46
N TYR A 138 -2.58 4.56 4.06
CA TYR A 138 -3.99 4.96 3.99
C TYR A 138 -4.24 6.38 4.52
N GLU A 139 -3.58 6.76 5.62
CA GLU A 139 -3.73 8.09 6.24
C GLU A 139 -3.18 9.20 5.34
N ARG A 140 -2.20 8.90 4.50
CA ARG A 140 -1.57 9.85 3.56
C ARG A 140 -2.29 9.98 2.24
N LEU A 141 -3.33 9.20 1.99
CA LEU A 141 -4.24 9.42 0.86
C LEU A 141 -5.04 10.70 1.09
N SER A 142 -5.37 11.40 0.00
CA SER A 142 -6.28 12.54 0.06
C SER A 142 -7.69 12.12 0.51
N ASP A 143 -8.45 13.02 1.10
CA ASP A 143 -9.82 12.71 1.51
C ASP A 143 -10.72 12.44 0.29
N GLU A 144 -10.45 13.09 -0.85
CA GLU A 144 -11.10 12.80 -2.12
C GLU A 144 -10.87 11.33 -2.54
N THR A 145 -9.62 10.86 -2.49
CA THR A 145 -9.27 9.47 -2.78
C THR A 145 -9.94 8.50 -1.83
N LYS A 146 -9.94 8.77 -0.52
CA LYS A 146 -10.64 7.94 0.47
C LYS A 146 -12.13 7.82 0.17
N ASN A 147 -12.78 8.92 -0.21
CA ASN A 147 -14.20 8.95 -0.58
C ASN A 147 -14.46 8.15 -1.88
N LYS A 148 -13.59 8.25 -2.89
CA LYS A 148 -13.67 7.42 -4.10
C LYS A 148 -13.56 5.93 -3.79
N LEU A 149 -12.62 5.56 -2.91
CA LEU A 149 -12.42 4.17 -2.49
C LEU A 149 -13.62 3.61 -1.72
N ILE A 150 -14.25 4.41 -0.84
CA ILE A 150 -15.46 4.02 -0.10
C ILE A 150 -16.64 3.83 -1.06
N SER A 151 -16.81 4.71 -2.04
CA SER A 151 -17.91 4.67 -3.01
C SER A 151 -17.63 3.78 -4.23
N ASN A 152 -16.52 3.01 -4.24
CA ASN A 152 -16.08 2.15 -5.34
C ASN A 152 -16.01 2.89 -6.70
N LYS A 153 -15.69 4.18 -6.69
CA LYS A 153 -15.47 4.96 -7.90
C LYS A 153 -14.10 4.69 -8.49
N GLU A 154 -13.95 4.98 -9.77
CA GLU A 154 -12.67 4.84 -10.45
C GLU A 154 -11.63 5.80 -9.87
N VAL A 155 -10.41 5.29 -9.71
CA VAL A 155 -9.26 6.00 -9.14
C VAL A 155 -8.33 6.38 -10.27
N ASN A 156 -8.03 7.66 -10.42
CA ASN A 156 -7.10 8.19 -11.41
C ASN A 156 -5.66 8.27 -10.87
N ILE A 157 -4.73 8.75 -11.69
CA ILE A 157 -3.31 8.82 -11.32
C ILE A 157 -3.07 9.76 -10.12
N LYS A 158 -3.77 10.88 -10.02
CA LYS A 158 -3.71 11.83 -8.90
C LYS A 158 -4.05 11.16 -7.57
N ASP A 159 -5.03 10.27 -7.58
CA ASP A 159 -5.51 9.57 -6.38
C ASP A 159 -4.48 8.62 -5.77
N ASN A 160 -3.44 8.26 -6.52
CA ASN A 160 -2.39 7.35 -6.06
C ASN A 160 -1.19 8.07 -5.42
N ILE A 161 -1.11 9.40 -5.55
CA ILE A 161 0.02 10.19 -5.01
C ILE A 161 -0.18 10.37 -3.50
N LEU A 162 0.75 9.83 -2.72
CA LEU A 162 0.74 9.97 -1.26
C LEU A 162 1.25 11.35 -0.84
N ASN A 163 0.70 11.91 0.22
CA ASN A 163 1.14 13.19 0.79
C ASN A 163 1.12 13.13 2.34
N PRO A 164 2.27 13.30 3.00
CA PRO A 164 3.63 13.49 2.44
C PRO A 164 4.28 12.18 1.97
N ILE A 165 5.31 12.30 1.10
CA ILE A 165 6.24 11.22 0.78
C ILE A 165 7.24 11.07 1.91
N ILE A 166 7.58 9.84 2.31
CA ILE A 166 8.58 9.55 3.33
C ILE A 166 9.90 9.20 2.63
N ILE A 167 10.94 9.97 2.88
CA ILE A 167 12.27 9.80 2.29
C ILE A 167 13.27 9.46 3.39
N ASN A 168 14.01 8.36 3.22
CA ASN A 168 15.00 7.89 4.17
C ASN A 168 16.32 8.68 3.97
N THR A 169 16.82 9.28 5.06
CA THR A 169 18.09 10.04 5.04
C THR A 169 19.33 9.16 5.26
N PHE A 170 19.15 7.89 5.59
CA PHE A 170 20.25 6.95 5.90
C PHE A 170 21.19 7.47 7.01
N ASN A 171 20.63 8.23 7.96
CA ASN A 171 21.34 8.88 9.06
C ASN A 171 22.46 9.86 8.59
N LYS A 172 22.38 10.38 7.37
CA LYS A 172 23.30 11.41 6.91
C LYS A 172 23.02 12.75 7.60
N ASP A 173 24.07 13.56 7.76
CA ASP A 173 23.93 14.93 8.24
C ASP A 173 23.15 15.79 7.23
N ILE A 174 22.07 16.39 7.70
CA ILE A 174 21.18 17.25 6.90
C ILE A 174 21.35 18.75 7.20
N THR A 175 22.40 19.16 7.90
CA THR A 175 22.63 20.60 8.24
C THR A 175 22.74 21.50 7.02
N LYS A 176 23.24 20.97 5.90
CA LYS A 176 23.36 21.67 4.61
C LYS A 176 22.46 21.02 3.53
N PHE A 177 21.22 20.76 3.90
CA PHE A 177 20.27 20.07 3.02
C PHE A 177 19.92 20.90 1.77
N ASN A 178 20.04 20.29 0.60
CA ASN A 178 19.76 20.89 -0.70
C ASN A 178 19.10 19.90 -1.67
N GLU A 179 18.72 20.36 -2.87
CA GLU A 179 18.03 19.55 -3.88
C GLU A 179 18.89 18.36 -4.35
N LYS A 180 20.20 18.52 -4.44
CA LYS A 180 21.10 17.42 -4.80
C LYS A 180 21.08 16.30 -3.75
N MET A 181 21.13 16.63 -2.46
CA MET A 181 21.03 15.66 -1.38
C MET A 181 19.64 14.97 -1.37
N LEU A 182 18.58 15.73 -1.60
CA LEU A 182 17.23 15.17 -1.72
C LEU A 182 17.18 14.13 -2.83
N LYS A 183 17.72 14.45 -4.00
CA LYS A 183 17.82 13.53 -5.14
C LYS A 183 18.66 12.29 -4.81
N GLU A 184 19.83 12.46 -4.18
CA GLU A 184 20.67 11.35 -3.74
C GLU A 184 19.94 10.40 -2.79
N PHE A 185 19.16 10.92 -1.83
CA PHE A 185 18.37 10.09 -0.92
C PHE A 185 17.31 9.29 -1.66
N ILE A 186 16.64 9.88 -2.63
CA ILE A 186 15.65 9.20 -3.47
C ILE A 186 16.32 8.09 -4.31
N LEU A 187 17.45 8.38 -4.95
CA LEU A 187 18.16 7.42 -5.79
C LEU A 187 18.77 6.25 -4.99
N ASN A 188 19.22 6.52 -3.76
CA ASN A 188 19.73 5.46 -2.86
C ASN A 188 18.66 4.43 -2.47
N ASP A 189 17.38 4.80 -2.49
CA ASP A 189 16.26 3.87 -2.26
C ASP A 189 15.11 4.17 -3.23
N ILE A 190 15.42 4.12 -4.53
CA ILE A 190 14.45 4.38 -5.60
C ILE A 190 13.23 3.45 -5.51
N SER A 191 13.42 2.22 -5.07
CA SER A 191 12.33 1.26 -4.88
C SER A 191 11.32 1.74 -3.84
N SER A 192 11.79 2.21 -2.68
CA SER A 192 10.93 2.78 -1.65
C SER A 192 10.23 4.06 -2.14
N PHE A 193 10.94 4.91 -2.88
CA PHE A 193 10.37 6.11 -3.45
C PHE A 193 9.24 5.81 -4.45
N MET A 194 9.43 4.81 -5.33
CA MET A 194 8.38 4.37 -6.25
C MET A 194 7.13 3.87 -5.52
N GLU A 195 7.30 3.15 -4.42
CA GLU A 195 6.18 2.74 -3.55
C GLU A 195 5.45 3.94 -2.93
N GLN A 196 6.16 5.02 -2.61
CA GLN A 196 5.58 6.22 -1.99
C GLN A 196 4.79 7.08 -2.99
N ILE A 197 5.24 7.18 -4.24
CA ILE A 197 4.51 7.90 -5.28
C ILE A 197 3.21 7.18 -5.64
N GLY A 198 3.18 5.85 -5.53
CA GLY A 198 2.00 5.04 -5.84
C GLY A 198 2.31 3.81 -6.68
N ASN A 199 1.29 3.25 -7.32
CA ASN A 199 1.42 2.00 -8.06
C ASN A 199 1.62 2.24 -9.57
N GLY A 200 2.43 1.37 -10.18
CA GLY A 200 2.59 1.32 -11.64
C GLY A 200 3.68 2.24 -12.17
N TYR A 201 4.46 2.90 -11.32
CA TYR A 201 5.57 3.73 -11.76
C TYR A 201 6.82 2.89 -12.07
N SER A 202 7.53 3.27 -13.12
CA SER A 202 8.84 2.75 -13.52
C SER A 202 9.82 3.92 -13.65
N PHE A 203 11.02 3.74 -13.10
CA PHE A 203 12.09 4.74 -13.22
C PHE A 203 12.73 4.64 -14.61
N ILE A 204 12.84 5.78 -15.31
CA ILE A 204 13.53 5.88 -16.59
C ILE A 204 14.94 6.40 -16.37
N LYS A 205 15.05 7.64 -15.85
CA LYS A 205 16.34 8.30 -15.68
C LYS A 205 16.25 9.48 -14.71
N ASP A 206 17.32 9.75 -13.99
CA ASP A 206 17.59 11.00 -13.32
C ASP A 206 18.34 11.97 -14.27
N GLU A 207 18.26 13.26 -13.98
CA GLU A 207 18.86 14.30 -14.80
C GLU A 207 18.64 14.07 -16.30
N TYR A 208 17.37 13.83 -16.68
CA TYR A 208 17.03 13.57 -18.08
C TYR A 208 17.23 14.84 -18.91
N PRO A 209 18.16 14.85 -19.90
CA PRO A 209 18.48 16.03 -20.68
C PRO A 209 17.37 16.32 -21.71
N ILE A 210 16.96 17.56 -21.78
CA ILE A 210 16.07 18.10 -22.82
C ILE A 210 16.70 19.35 -23.43
N LEU A 211 16.55 19.52 -24.72
CA LEU A 211 17.05 20.66 -25.46
C LEU A 211 15.93 21.66 -25.76
N LEU A 212 15.94 22.81 -25.09
CA LEU A 212 14.96 23.88 -25.29
C LEU A 212 15.65 25.06 -25.99
N GLY A 213 15.41 25.20 -27.30
CA GLY A 213 16.21 26.09 -28.14
C GLY A 213 17.65 25.60 -28.18
N ASP A 214 18.60 26.47 -27.84
CA ASP A 214 20.03 26.15 -27.82
C ASP A 214 20.58 25.77 -26.44
N ARG A 215 19.68 25.53 -25.45
CA ARG A 215 20.08 25.28 -24.07
C ARG A 215 19.61 23.93 -23.57
N TYR A 216 20.53 23.18 -22.98
CA TYR A 216 20.16 21.98 -22.22
C TYR A 216 19.53 22.37 -20.90
N ASN A 217 18.44 21.67 -20.60
CA ASN A 217 17.75 21.65 -19.30
C ASN A 217 17.70 20.20 -18.84
N TYR A 218 17.51 20.00 -17.55
CA TYR A 218 17.51 18.65 -16.98
C TYR A 218 16.25 18.46 -16.13
N ILE A 219 15.53 17.39 -16.40
CA ILE A 219 14.42 16.93 -15.57
C ILE A 219 15.03 16.17 -14.40
N ASP A 220 14.68 16.50 -13.15
CA ASP A 220 15.27 15.85 -11.98
C ASP A 220 15.09 14.34 -12.00
N LEU A 221 13.85 13.85 -12.21
CA LEU A 221 13.56 12.43 -12.41
C LEU A 221 12.48 12.28 -13.49
N LEU A 222 12.73 11.41 -14.47
CA LEU A 222 11.74 11.00 -15.46
C LEU A 222 11.30 9.58 -15.14
N LEU A 223 9.98 9.41 -15.00
CA LEU A 223 9.32 8.13 -14.73
C LEU A 223 8.32 7.81 -15.84
N TYR A 224 7.84 6.59 -15.85
CA TYR A 224 6.72 6.14 -16.67
C TYR A 224 5.67 5.44 -15.81
N ASN A 225 4.41 5.72 -16.00
CA ASN A 225 3.34 4.99 -15.32
C ASN A 225 2.70 3.99 -16.28
N ILE A 226 2.96 2.70 -16.04
CA ILE A 226 2.50 1.59 -16.89
C ILE A 226 0.97 1.48 -16.91
N LYS A 227 0.31 1.76 -15.77
CA LYS A 227 -1.14 1.62 -15.65
C LYS A 227 -1.89 2.69 -16.43
N PHE A 228 -1.37 3.90 -16.44
CA PHE A 228 -1.98 5.06 -17.10
C PHE A 228 -1.28 5.41 -18.42
N LYS A 229 -0.30 4.60 -18.84
CA LYS A 229 0.44 4.75 -20.10
C LYS A 229 0.93 6.17 -20.35
N CYS A 230 1.52 6.82 -19.36
CA CYS A 230 1.99 8.19 -19.49
C CYS A 230 3.37 8.40 -18.88
N TYR A 231 4.11 9.35 -19.41
CA TYR A 231 5.33 9.85 -18.78
C TYR A 231 5.01 10.69 -17.55
N VAL A 232 5.93 10.68 -16.60
CA VAL A 232 5.80 11.44 -15.35
C VAL A 232 7.08 12.20 -15.08
N VAL A 233 6.98 13.51 -15.13
CA VAL A 233 8.07 14.43 -14.83
C VAL A 233 8.03 14.75 -13.34
N ILE A 234 9.15 14.53 -12.65
CA ILE A 234 9.30 14.88 -11.22
C ILE A 234 10.25 16.07 -11.13
N GLU A 235 9.85 17.07 -10.36
CA GLU A 235 10.66 18.23 -9.99
C GLU A 235 10.82 18.26 -8.46
N LEU A 236 12.06 18.37 -7.98
CA LEU A 236 12.41 18.33 -6.57
C LEU A 236 12.73 19.73 -6.06
N LYS A 237 12.11 20.17 -4.97
CA LYS A 237 12.33 21.47 -4.34
C LYS A 237 12.49 21.36 -2.83
N VAL A 238 13.54 21.96 -2.28
CA VAL A 238 13.77 22.01 -0.82
C VAL A 238 13.13 23.23 -0.17
N THR A 239 12.36 23.98 -0.94
CA THR A 239 11.67 25.20 -0.52
C THR A 239 10.14 25.01 -0.55
N GLU A 240 9.40 26.06 -0.21
CA GLU A 240 7.97 26.13 -0.42
C GLU A 240 7.64 26.18 -1.92
N LEU A 241 6.47 25.67 -2.31
CA LEU A 241 5.97 25.69 -3.69
C LEU A 241 5.85 27.14 -4.20
N LYS A 242 6.40 27.39 -5.39
CA LYS A 242 6.33 28.67 -6.07
C LYS A 242 5.72 28.52 -7.46
N SER A 243 5.11 29.61 -7.97
CA SER A 243 4.51 29.64 -9.32
C SER A 243 5.51 29.35 -10.43
N GLU A 244 6.77 29.78 -10.27
CA GLU A 244 7.87 29.52 -11.23
C GLU A 244 8.09 28.01 -11.46
N TYR A 245 7.91 27.17 -10.45
CA TYR A 245 8.06 25.71 -10.55
C TYR A 245 6.97 25.08 -11.42
N ILE A 246 5.75 25.63 -11.36
CA ILE A 246 4.65 25.21 -12.23
C ILE A 246 5.00 25.51 -13.69
N GLY A 247 5.51 26.71 -13.97
CA GLY A 247 5.97 27.08 -15.32
C GLY A 247 7.12 26.21 -15.83
N GLN A 248 8.05 25.85 -14.95
CA GLN A 248 9.19 24.98 -15.27
C GLN A 248 8.72 23.57 -15.65
N ILE A 249 7.95 22.93 -14.78
CA ILE A 249 7.51 21.55 -14.99
C ILE A 249 6.59 21.44 -16.24
N LYS A 250 5.75 22.45 -16.52
CA LYS A 250 4.92 22.50 -17.74
C LYS A 250 5.77 22.52 -19.01
N LYS A 251 6.88 23.26 -19.03
CA LYS A 251 7.81 23.25 -20.18
C LYS A 251 8.38 21.84 -20.41
N TYR A 252 8.75 21.15 -19.33
CA TYR A 252 9.30 19.80 -19.41
C TYR A 252 8.26 18.77 -19.88
N MET A 253 7.04 18.81 -19.33
CA MET A 253 5.92 17.98 -19.77
C MET A 253 5.63 18.17 -21.26
N ASN A 254 5.52 19.43 -21.72
CA ASN A 254 5.28 19.75 -23.12
C ASN A 254 6.41 19.29 -24.05
N TYR A 255 7.66 19.29 -23.56
CA TYR A 255 8.77 18.73 -24.33
C TYR A 255 8.66 17.24 -24.51
N ILE A 256 8.33 16.51 -23.44
CA ILE A 256 8.12 15.06 -23.49
C ILE A 256 6.94 14.71 -24.42
N ASP A 257 5.83 15.43 -24.29
CA ASP A 257 4.63 15.22 -25.14
C ASP A 257 4.93 15.42 -26.63
N LYS A 258 5.79 16.39 -26.98
CA LYS A 258 6.10 16.72 -28.38
C LYS A 258 7.20 15.86 -29.00
N ASN A 259 8.17 15.40 -28.19
CA ASN A 259 9.41 14.82 -28.72
C ASN A 259 9.63 13.36 -28.33
N ILE A 260 8.96 12.87 -27.28
CA ILE A 260 9.24 11.55 -26.70
C ILE A 260 7.99 10.68 -26.70
N LYS A 261 6.84 11.24 -26.31
CA LYS A 261 5.57 10.51 -26.17
C LYS A 261 5.11 9.93 -27.50
N SER A 262 4.68 8.65 -27.49
CA SER A 262 4.01 8.01 -28.63
C SER A 262 2.55 8.43 -28.72
N PHE A 263 1.91 8.24 -29.88
CA PHE A 263 0.52 8.68 -30.12
C PHE A 263 -0.51 7.91 -29.30
N ASP A 264 -0.21 6.68 -28.88
CA ASP A 264 -1.06 5.79 -28.09
C ASP A 264 -0.86 5.94 -26.57
N GLU A 265 -0.03 6.90 -26.15
CA GLU A 265 0.22 7.22 -24.75
C GLU A 265 -0.59 8.45 -24.31
N ASP A 266 -1.02 8.45 -23.06
CA ASP A 266 -1.69 9.58 -22.44
C ASP A 266 -0.72 10.75 -22.22
N ASP A 267 -1.27 11.94 -22.02
CA ASP A 267 -0.48 13.14 -21.82
C ASP A 267 0.40 13.03 -20.57
N THR A 268 1.62 13.55 -20.70
CA THR A 268 2.60 13.60 -19.62
C THR A 268 2.05 14.38 -18.43
N ILE A 269 2.26 13.85 -17.24
CA ILE A 269 1.95 14.54 -15.99
C ILE A 269 3.21 15.03 -15.29
N GLY A 270 3.04 16.06 -14.46
CA GLY A 270 4.10 16.61 -13.61
C GLY A 270 3.79 16.43 -12.12
N ILE A 271 4.80 16.08 -11.33
CA ILE A 271 4.70 16.03 -9.87
C ILE A 271 5.81 16.88 -9.26
N ILE A 272 5.43 17.94 -8.54
CA ILE A 272 6.37 18.76 -7.78
C ILE A 272 6.42 18.23 -6.35
N ILE A 273 7.62 17.85 -5.92
CA ILE A 273 7.89 17.39 -4.55
C ILE A 273 8.61 18.53 -3.83
N CYS A 274 7.94 19.16 -2.86
CA CYS A 274 8.45 20.35 -2.18
C CYS A 274 8.43 20.20 -0.66
N LYS A 275 9.20 21.03 0.03
CA LYS A 275 9.27 21.02 1.50
C LYS A 275 7.93 21.44 2.14
N LYS A 276 7.28 22.43 1.53
CA LYS A 276 6.02 23.00 2.02
C LYS A 276 5.10 23.34 0.86
N ASP A 277 3.82 23.02 1.04
CA ASP A 277 2.77 23.34 0.07
C ASP A 277 2.38 24.81 0.13
N ASN A 278 1.91 25.34 -1.01
CA ASN A 278 1.32 26.67 -1.11
C ASN A 278 -0.02 26.58 -1.85
N LYS A 279 -1.10 26.68 -1.09
CA LYS A 279 -2.48 26.54 -1.60
C LYS A 279 -2.81 27.59 -2.66
N PHE A 280 -2.34 28.82 -2.50
CA PHE A 280 -2.60 29.90 -3.45
C PHE A 280 -1.93 29.66 -4.80
N VAL A 281 -0.70 29.13 -4.81
CA VAL A 281 -0.03 28.76 -6.06
C VAL A 281 -0.82 27.70 -6.80
N MET A 282 -1.35 26.70 -6.09
CA MET A 282 -2.15 25.65 -6.72
C MET A 282 -3.53 26.14 -7.19
N GLU A 283 -4.14 27.07 -6.48
CA GLU A 283 -5.45 27.61 -6.83
C GLU A 283 -5.40 28.49 -8.09
N TYR A 284 -4.35 29.31 -8.22
CA TYR A 284 -4.28 30.32 -9.29
C TYR A 284 -3.29 30.00 -10.42
N CYS A 285 -2.37 29.06 -10.23
CA CYS A 285 -1.32 28.74 -11.23
C CYS A 285 -1.35 27.29 -11.68
N SER A 286 -2.26 26.46 -11.16
CA SER A 286 -2.26 25.02 -11.44
C SER A 286 -2.68 24.69 -12.88
N ASP A 287 -2.25 23.52 -13.30
CA ASP A 287 -2.66 22.81 -14.50
C ASP A 287 -3.22 21.46 -14.07
N ASP A 288 -4.24 20.95 -14.73
CA ASP A 288 -4.90 19.68 -14.35
C ASP A 288 -3.95 18.47 -14.37
N ARG A 289 -2.84 18.60 -15.09
CA ARG A 289 -1.79 17.56 -15.19
C ARG A 289 -0.63 17.78 -14.24
N VAL A 290 -0.62 18.87 -13.45
CA VAL A 290 0.44 19.16 -12.48
C VAL A 290 -0.05 18.87 -11.07
N PHE A 291 0.60 17.93 -10.41
CA PHE A 291 0.33 17.53 -9.03
C PHE A 291 1.45 17.98 -8.10
N ARG A 292 1.14 18.03 -6.83
CA ARG A 292 2.12 18.36 -5.80
C ARG A 292 2.04 17.39 -4.63
N THR A 293 3.18 17.21 -3.97
CA THR A 293 3.24 16.53 -2.69
C THR A 293 4.38 17.12 -1.86
N THR A 294 4.28 16.99 -0.56
CA THR A 294 5.36 17.34 0.36
C THR A 294 6.16 16.09 0.72
N TYR A 295 7.32 16.27 1.36
CA TYR A 295 8.12 15.16 1.86
C TYR A 295 8.44 15.32 3.35
N ILE A 296 8.71 14.19 3.99
CA ILE A 296 9.24 14.08 5.34
C ILE A 296 10.54 13.29 5.26
N LEU A 297 11.59 13.81 5.88
CA LEU A 297 12.86 13.11 6.05
C LEU A 297 12.80 12.22 7.31
N ASN A 298 13.21 10.96 7.18
CA ASN A 298 13.18 9.95 8.23
C ASN A 298 14.55 9.29 8.43
#